data_3393d7eb55cb67004f6e65682f605d55
#
_entry.id   3393d7eb55cb67004f6e65682f605d55
#
_cell.length_a   1.000
_cell.length_b   1.000
_cell.length_c   1.000
_cell.angle_alpha   90.00
_cell.angle_beta   90.00
_cell.angle_gamma   90.00
#
_symmetry.space_group_name_H-M   'P 1'
#
loop_
_entity.id
_entity.type
_entity.pdbx_description
1 polymer ?
#
loop_
_entity_poly.entity_id
_entity_poly.type
_entity_poly.pdbx_seq_one_letter_code
_entity_poly.pdbx_strand_id
1 'polypeptide(L)'
;MLYNLLFFIVLTGITTYVYYKKASKVVGNFEIKDSNPLELGTAFIFAFLFVITMMITNFVIQNYGTSGLQFLSTIVGFTEIDPFILSLLTGKYTIEPSHMASAIIISAGSNNILKSIYTLWFGKDKTITSFVLLMILGVFTILVGFFL
;
A
#
# COMPACT_ATOMS: atom_id res chain seq x y z
N MET A 1 11.80 9.41 -15.60
CA MET A 1 10.49 9.21 -14.95
C MET A 1 9.50 8.47 -15.86
N LEU A 2 9.29 8.92 -17.11
CA LEU A 2 8.36 8.28 -18.08
C LEU A 2 8.71 6.81 -18.38
N TYR A 3 9.99 6.48 -18.56
CA TYR A 3 10.44 5.11 -18.85
C TYR A 3 10.14 4.12 -17.72
N ASN A 4 10.28 4.53 -16.46
CA ASN A 4 9.96 3.67 -15.32
C ASN A 4 8.45 3.41 -15.25
N LEU A 5 7.64 4.42 -15.53
CA LEU A 5 6.18 4.28 -15.58
C LEU A 5 5.73 3.33 -16.69
N LEU A 6 6.31 3.45 -17.89
CA LEU A 6 6.07 2.55 -19.01
C LEU A 6 6.49 1.10 -18.68
N PHE A 7 7.63 0.92 -18.02
CA PHE A 7 8.10 -0.39 -17.59
C PHE A 7 7.09 -1.05 -16.63
N PHE A 8 6.58 -0.31 -15.63
CA PHE A 8 5.56 -0.84 -14.71
C PHE A 8 4.23 -1.15 -15.41
N ILE A 9 3.79 -0.33 -16.35
CA ILE A 9 2.57 -0.59 -17.14
C ILE A 9 2.72 -1.89 -17.95
N VAL A 10 3.85 -2.08 -18.62
CA VAL A 10 4.12 -3.28 -19.41
C VAL A 10 4.21 -4.51 -18.49
N LEU A 11 4.90 -4.40 -17.36
CA LEU A 11 5.05 -5.50 -16.41
C LEU A 11 3.70 -5.93 -15.83
N THR A 12 2.87 -4.95 -15.42
CA THR A 12 1.51 -5.23 -14.92
C THR A 12 0.60 -5.79 -16.01
N GLY A 13 0.72 -5.31 -17.25
CA GLY A 13 -0.01 -5.85 -18.39
C GLY A 13 0.33 -7.31 -18.68
N ILE A 14 1.61 -7.67 -18.66
CA ILE A 14 2.09 -9.04 -18.86
C ILE A 14 1.60 -9.96 -17.73
N THR A 15 1.74 -9.53 -16.46
CA THR A 15 1.29 -10.31 -15.31
C THR A 15 -0.23 -10.53 -15.33
N THR A 16 -1.00 -9.50 -15.67
CA THR A 16 -2.46 -9.59 -15.80
C THR A 16 -2.85 -10.54 -16.93
N TYR A 17 -2.20 -10.47 -18.10
CA TYR A 17 -2.46 -11.36 -19.22
C TYR A 17 -2.17 -12.83 -18.90
N VAL A 18 -1.03 -13.11 -18.26
CA VAL A 18 -0.66 -14.46 -17.82
C VAL A 18 -1.67 -15.00 -16.80
N TYR A 19 -2.11 -14.16 -15.86
CA TYR A 19 -3.09 -14.55 -14.86
C TYR A 19 -4.49 -14.77 -15.47
N TYR A 20 -4.92 -13.90 -16.39
CA TYR A 20 -6.19 -14.03 -17.10
C TYR A 20 -6.30 -15.35 -17.89
N LYS A 21 -5.24 -15.73 -18.61
CA LYS A 21 -5.17 -16.99 -19.35
C LYS A 21 -5.26 -18.24 -18.44
N LYS A 22 -4.83 -18.09 -17.17
CA LYS A 22 -4.86 -19.16 -16.17
C LYS A 22 -6.18 -19.18 -15.37
N ALA A 23 -6.83 -18.03 -15.22
CA ALA A 23 -8.02 -17.84 -14.41
C ALA A 23 -9.36 -18.02 -15.16
N SER A 24 -9.36 -18.11 -16.49
CA SER A 24 -10.58 -18.18 -17.30
C SER A 24 -11.46 -19.43 -17.09
N LYS A 25 -11.18 -20.24 -16.05
CA LYS A 25 -11.98 -21.41 -15.66
C LYS A 25 -12.81 -21.25 -14.39
N VAL A 26 -12.82 -20.07 -13.79
CA VAL A 26 -13.57 -19.81 -12.55
C VAL A 26 -14.37 -18.51 -12.70
N VAL A 27 -15.39 -18.53 -13.52
CA VAL A 27 -16.43 -17.48 -13.50
C VAL A 27 -17.48 -17.92 -12.47
N GLY A 28 -17.31 -17.48 -11.24
CA GLY A 28 -18.38 -17.48 -10.24
C GLY A 28 -19.28 -16.27 -10.48
N ASN A 29 -20.59 -16.46 -10.42
CA ASN A 29 -21.56 -15.35 -10.42
C ASN A 29 -21.35 -14.51 -9.16
N PHE A 30 -20.70 -13.38 -9.29
CA PHE A 30 -20.68 -12.36 -8.25
C PHE A 30 -21.91 -11.50 -8.43
N GLU A 31 -22.89 -11.65 -7.54
CA GLU A 31 -23.94 -10.64 -7.39
C GLU A 31 -23.29 -9.35 -6.88
N ILE A 32 -23.24 -8.34 -7.75
CA ILE A 32 -22.85 -6.98 -7.35
C ILE A 32 -24.01 -6.45 -6.53
N LYS A 33 -23.86 -6.46 -5.20
CA LYS A 33 -24.79 -5.79 -4.32
C LYS A 33 -24.57 -4.29 -4.50
N ASP A 34 -25.55 -3.59 -5.04
CA ASP A 34 -25.55 -2.12 -5.16
C ASP A 34 -25.42 -1.52 -3.75
N SER A 35 -24.20 -1.33 -3.29
CA SER A 35 -23.92 -0.53 -2.12
C SER A 35 -23.94 0.93 -2.54
N ASN A 36 -24.72 1.72 -1.83
CA ASN A 36 -24.86 3.16 -2.07
C ASN A 36 -23.46 3.82 -2.06
N PRO A 37 -22.94 4.40 -3.17
CA PRO A 37 -21.56 4.90 -3.26
C PRO A 37 -21.27 6.10 -2.34
N LEU A 38 -22.30 6.64 -1.69
CA LEU A 38 -22.20 7.73 -0.73
C LEU A 38 -22.39 7.23 0.70
N GLU A 39 -21.53 6.35 1.16
CA GLU A 39 -21.45 6.03 2.60
C GLU A 39 -20.79 7.19 3.35
N LEU A 40 -21.60 8.15 3.78
CA LEU A 40 -21.17 9.33 4.52
C LEU A 40 -20.34 8.94 5.76
N GLY A 41 -20.70 7.82 6.41
CA GLY A 41 -19.96 7.27 7.54
C GLY A 41 -18.52 6.90 7.19
N THR A 42 -18.31 6.22 6.08
CA THR A 42 -16.96 5.85 5.60
C THR A 42 -16.13 7.08 5.27
N ALA A 43 -16.73 8.11 4.66
CA ALA A 43 -16.07 9.39 4.38
C ALA A 43 -15.62 10.11 5.67
N PHE A 44 -16.46 10.11 6.72
CA PHE A 44 -16.08 10.67 8.02
C PHE A 44 -14.95 9.90 8.70
N ILE A 45 -14.98 8.56 8.67
CA ILE A 45 -13.91 7.73 9.21
C ILE A 45 -12.60 8.03 8.47
N PHE A 46 -12.63 8.10 7.14
CA PHE A 46 -11.45 8.42 6.34
C PHE A 46 -10.88 9.80 6.69
N ALA A 47 -11.74 10.83 6.78
CA ALA A 47 -11.34 12.18 7.14
C ALA A 47 -10.72 12.23 8.55
N PHE A 48 -11.29 11.52 9.51
CA PHE A 48 -10.78 11.41 10.86
C PHE A 48 -9.41 10.71 10.90
N LEU A 49 -9.26 9.59 10.21
CA LEU A 49 -7.98 8.88 10.08
C LEU A 49 -6.92 9.75 9.41
N PHE A 50 -7.29 10.51 8.38
CA PHE A 50 -6.40 11.43 7.70
C PHE A 50 -5.86 12.51 8.66
N VAL A 51 -6.73 13.16 9.43
CA VAL A 51 -6.33 14.20 10.39
C VAL A 51 -5.41 13.62 11.47
N ILE A 52 -5.79 12.47 12.07
CA ILE A 52 -4.97 11.81 13.08
C ILE A 52 -3.61 11.42 12.52
N THR A 53 -3.59 10.82 11.33
CA THR A 53 -2.33 10.42 10.69
C THR A 53 -1.44 11.61 10.39
N MET A 54 -2.02 12.73 9.93
CA MET A 54 -1.29 13.98 9.72
C MET A 54 -0.65 14.51 11.02
N MET A 55 -1.39 14.48 12.12
CA MET A 55 -0.88 14.91 13.44
C MET A 55 0.26 14.00 13.93
N ILE A 56 0.07 12.69 13.85
CA ILE A 56 1.09 11.70 14.24
C ILE A 56 2.35 11.85 13.36
N THR A 57 2.17 11.95 12.05
CA THR A 57 3.28 12.13 11.10
C THR A 57 4.09 13.37 11.42
N ASN A 58 3.41 14.52 11.66
CA ASN A 58 4.08 15.76 12.03
C ASN A 58 4.84 15.63 13.34
N PHE A 59 4.22 15.03 14.37
CA PHE A 59 4.85 14.78 15.66
C PHE A 59 6.10 13.91 15.54
N VAL A 60 6.00 12.82 14.77
CA VAL A 60 7.13 11.89 14.57
C VAL A 60 8.26 12.57 13.82
N ILE A 61 7.96 13.33 12.79
CA ILE A 61 8.96 14.08 12.01
C ILE A 61 9.71 15.08 12.90
N GLN A 62 8.99 15.84 13.72
CA GLN A 62 9.59 16.86 14.58
C GLN A 62 10.46 16.27 15.70
N ASN A 63 10.11 15.13 16.26
CA ASN A 63 10.82 14.55 17.39
C ASN A 63 11.86 13.48 17.02
N TYR A 64 11.65 12.76 15.92
CA TYR A 64 12.46 11.59 15.54
C TYR A 64 13.04 11.68 14.11
N GLY A 65 12.72 12.75 13.37
CA GLY A 65 13.23 12.99 12.03
C GLY A 65 12.88 11.89 11.02
N THR A 66 13.81 11.64 10.09
CA THR A 66 13.62 10.67 8.99
C THR A 66 13.52 9.22 9.47
N SER A 67 14.32 8.84 10.46
CA SER A 67 14.27 7.49 11.02
C SER A 67 12.93 7.18 11.69
N GLY A 68 12.36 8.16 12.38
CA GLY A 68 11.02 8.05 12.95
C GLY A 68 9.95 7.89 11.86
N LEU A 69 10.07 8.64 10.76
CA LEU A 69 9.16 8.55 9.64
C LEU A 69 9.20 7.17 8.97
N GLN A 70 10.40 6.59 8.76
CA GLN A 70 10.55 5.25 8.20
C GLN A 70 9.94 4.17 9.11
N PHE A 71 10.15 4.29 10.43
CA PHE A 71 9.53 3.39 11.41
C PHE A 71 7.99 3.51 11.39
N LEU A 72 7.47 4.74 11.41
CA LEU A 72 6.02 5.00 11.32
C LEU A 72 5.45 4.41 10.02
N SER A 73 6.15 4.57 8.89
CA SER A 73 5.74 4.03 7.59
C SER A 73 5.57 2.51 7.61
N THR A 74 6.49 1.82 8.31
CA THR A 74 6.41 0.37 8.48
C THR A 74 5.15 -0.02 9.25
N ILE A 75 4.84 0.68 10.34
CA ILE A 75 3.64 0.40 11.17
C ILE A 75 2.36 0.72 10.40
N VAL A 76 2.29 1.87 9.75
CA VAL A 76 1.10 2.31 9.01
C VAL A 76 0.80 1.37 7.85
N GLY A 77 1.81 0.76 7.23
CA GLY A 77 1.61 -0.26 6.20
C GLY A 77 0.81 -1.47 6.66
N PHE A 78 0.78 -1.78 7.96
CA PHE A 78 -0.07 -2.81 8.55
C PHE A 78 -1.50 -2.34 8.89
N THR A 79 -1.85 -1.12 8.56
CA THR A 79 -3.18 -0.55 8.76
C THR A 79 -3.72 0.00 7.43
N GLU A 80 -4.21 1.24 7.43
CA GLU A 80 -4.68 1.94 6.24
C GLU A 80 -3.62 2.93 5.74
N ILE A 81 -3.04 2.64 4.56
CA ILE A 81 -1.96 3.46 4.01
C ILE A 81 -2.44 4.74 3.32
N ASP A 82 -3.68 4.77 2.83
CA ASP A 82 -4.19 5.88 2.01
C ASP A 82 -4.21 7.22 2.75
N PRO A 83 -4.71 7.31 4.01
CA PRO A 83 -4.63 8.54 4.78
C PRO A 83 -3.18 8.99 5.04
N PHE A 84 -2.26 8.05 5.22
CA PHE A 84 -0.84 8.36 5.44
C PHE A 84 -0.18 8.92 4.18
N ILE A 85 -0.36 8.26 3.03
CA ILE A 85 0.16 8.75 1.75
C ILE A 85 -0.40 10.14 1.45
N LEU A 86 -1.71 10.32 1.61
CA LEU A 86 -2.35 11.60 1.38
C LEU A 86 -1.79 12.67 2.35
N SER A 87 -1.55 12.33 3.61
CA SER A 87 -0.95 13.25 4.58
C SER A 87 0.45 13.69 4.16
N LEU A 88 1.29 12.77 3.68
CA LEU A 88 2.64 13.08 3.19
C LEU A 88 2.62 13.98 1.96
N LEU A 89 1.68 13.77 1.03
CA LEU A 89 1.58 14.54 -0.20
C LEU A 89 0.98 15.94 -0.01
N THR A 90 0.11 16.12 0.97
CA THR A 90 -0.60 17.38 1.22
C THR A 90 -0.06 18.17 2.42
N GLY A 91 0.62 17.49 3.33
CA GLY A 91 1.21 18.09 4.52
C GLY A 91 2.43 18.96 4.17
N LYS A 92 2.62 20.04 4.93
CA LYS A 92 3.81 20.91 4.84
C LYS A 92 4.83 20.46 5.87
N TYR A 93 5.58 19.41 5.53
CA TYR A 93 6.62 18.89 6.42
C TYR A 93 7.99 19.49 6.07
N THR A 94 8.84 19.63 7.08
CA THR A 94 10.23 20.11 6.95
C THR A 94 11.20 18.96 6.62
N ILE A 95 10.78 18.06 5.72
CA ILE A 95 11.55 16.88 5.30
C ILE A 95 11.74 16.93 3.79
N GLU A 96 12.88 16.42 3.34
CA GLU A 96 13.21 16.30 1.93
C GLU A 96 12.24 15.36 1.19
N PRO A 97 11.82 15.69 -0.04
CA PRO A 97 10.91 14.86 -0.84
C PRO A 97 11.38 13.41 -1.04
N SER A 98 12.68 13.17 -1.06
CA SER A 98 13.28 11.82 -1.12
C SER A 98 12.84 10.96 0.08
N HIS A 99 12.89 11.50 1.29
CA HIS A 99 12.48 10.79 2.49
C HIS A 99 10.97 10.57 2.57
N MET A 100 10.16 11.48 2.00
CA MET A 100 8.72 11.24 1.85
C MET A 100 8.44 10.11 0.86
N ALA A 101 9.17 10.07 -0.26
CA ALA A 101 9.07 8.97 -1.22
C ALA A 101 9.48 7.63 -0.60
N SER A 102 10.59 7.62 0.16
CA SER A 102 11.03 6.46 0.95
C SER A 102 9.91 5.96 1.87
N ALA A 103 9.29 6.86 2.63
CA ALA A 103 8.21 6.54 3.56
C ALA A 103 6.98 5.92 2.86
N ILE A 104 6.59 6.45 1.70
CA ILE A 104 5.49 5.91 0.88
C ILE A 104 5.84 4.50 0.39
N ILE A 105 7.05 4.29 -0.10
CA ILE A 105 7.52 2.99 -0.60
C ILE A 105 7.56 1.96 0.53
N ILE A 106 8.08 2.32 1.71
CA ILE A 106 8.11 1.43 2.88
C ILE A 106 6.70 1.05 3.30
N SER A 107 5.77 2.00 3.39
CA SER A 107 4.39 1.71 3.78
C SER A 107 3.68 0.80 2.78
N ALA A 108 3.89 1.00 1.48
CA ALA A 108 3.36 0.13 0.43
C ALA A 108 3.92 -1.30 0.52
N GLY A 109 5.22 -1.44 0.81
CA GLY A 109 5.86 -2.73 1.02
C GLY A 109 5.30 -3.47 2.24
N SER A 110 5.13 -2.78 3.38
CA SER A 110 4.51 -3.34 4.58
C SER A 110 3.06 -3.77 4.35
N ASN A 111 2.30 -2.99 3.57
CA ASN A 111 0.93 -3.35 3.19
C ASN A 111 0.88 -4.62 2.32
N ASN A 112 1.84 -4.81 1.41
CA ASN A 112 1.96 -6.04 0.63
C ASN A 112 2.27 -7.25 1.52
N ILE A 113 3.11 -7.09 2.55
CA ILE A 113 3.37 -8.16 3.54
C ILE A 113 2.09 -8.51 4.29
N LEU A 114 1.32 -7.52 4.76
CA LEU A 114 0.05 -7.76 5.43
C LEU A 114 -0.93 -8.51 4.49
N LYS A 115 -1.06 -8.07 3.24
CA LYS A 115 -1.89 -8.74 2.24
C LYS A 115 -1.44 -10.18 1.98
N SER A 116 -0.13 -10.44 1.99
CA SER A 116 0.39 -11.80 1.87
C SER A 116 -0.07 -12.69 3.04
N ILE A 117 -0.02 -12.18 4.27
CA ILE A 117 -0.50 -12.89 5.47
C ILE A 117 -2.00 -13.21 5.34
N TYR A 118 -2.80 -12.24 4.88
CA TYR A 118 -4.23 -12.47 4.65
C TYR A 118 -4.49 -13.54 3.58
N THR A 119 -3.66 -13.62 2.53
CA THR A 119 -3.82 -14.67 1.52
C THR A 119 -3.57 -16.07 2.09
N LEU A 120 -2.70 -16.22 3.09
CA LEU A 120 -2.53 -17.48 3.80
C LEU A 120 -3.72 -17.78 4.73
N TRP A 121 -4.19 -16.78 5.44
CA TRP A 121 -5.21 -16.98 6.49
C TRP A 121 -6.58 -17.27 5.89
N PHE A 122 -6.96 -16.54 4.83
CA PHE A 122 -8.27 -16.68 4.19
C PHE A 122 -8.25 -17.52 2.91
N GLY A 123 -7.05 -17.81 2.37
CA GLY A 123 -6.87 -18.56 1.14
C GLY A 123 -6.83 -20.07 1.40
N LYS A 124 -7.31 -20.84 0.41
CA LYS A 124 -7.14 -22.29 0.37
C LYS A 124 -5.82 -22.62 -0.33
N ASP A 125 -5.42 -23.88 -0.38
CA ASP A 125 -4.14 -24.41 -0.90
C ASP A 125 -3.64 -23.81 -2.23
N LYS A 126 -4.53 -23.20 -3.02
CA LYS A 126 -4.19 -22.55 -4.31
C LYS A 126 -3.59 -21.15 -4.18
N THR A 127 -3.54 -20.57 -2.97
CA THR A 127 -3.08 -19.19 -2.76
C THR A 127 -1.62 -19.05 -2.34
N ILE A 128 -0.91 -20.17 -2.14
CA ILE A 128 0.50 -20.17 -1.73
C ILE A 128 1.38 -19.38 -2.71
N THR A 129 1.14 -19.49 -4.01
CA THR A 129 1.89 -18.73 -5.02
C THR A 129 1.69 -17.23 -4.85
N SER A 130 0.46 -16.79 -4.58
CA SER A 130 0.15 -15.37 -4.36
C SER A 130 0.77 -14.85 -3.07
N PHE A 131 0.75 -15.66 -2.00
CA PHE A 131 1.44 -15.37 -0.75
C PHE A 131 2.94 -15.11 -0.98
N VAL A 132 3.64 -16.05 -1.63
CA VAL A 132 5.08 -15.96 -1.86
C VAL A 132 5.41 -14.72 -2.71
N LEU A 133 4.65 -14.48 -3.78
CA LEU A 133 4.87 -13.31 -4.65
C LEU A 133 4.68 -11.99 -3.91
N LEU A 134 3.60 -11.86 -3.13
CA LEU A 134 3.33 -10.64 -2.34
C LEU A 134 4.37 -10.44 -1.24
N MET A 135 4.81 -11.53 -0.60
CA MET A 135 5.84 -11.46 0.45
C MET A 135 7.17 -10.98 -0.13
N ILE A 136 7.63 -11.58 -1.24
CA ILE A 136 8.87 -11.18 -1.91
C ILE A 136 8.77 -9.73 -2.37
N LEU A 137 7.66 -9.35 -3.00
CA LEU A 137 7.43 -7.99 -3.46
C LEU A 137 7.45 -7.00 -2.29
N GLY A 138 6.77 -7.32 -1.19
CA GLY A 138 6.72 -6.48 0.00
C GLY A 138 8.10 -6.25 0.62
N VAL A 139 8.86 -7.33 0.84
CA VAL A 139 10.22 -7.25 1.38
C VAL A 139 11.14 -6.45 0.45
N PHE A 140 11.10 -6.75 -0.86
CA PHE A 140 11.90 -6.02 -1.83
C PHE A 140 11.57 -4.52 -1.84
N THR A 141 10.29 -4.17 -1.80
CA THR A 141 9.83 -2.78 -1.78
C THR A 141 10.29 -2.04 -0.52
N ILE A 142 10.24 -2.69 0.65
CA ILE A 142 10.75 -2.12 1.90
C ILE A 142 12.27 -1.87 1.80
N LEU A 143 13.03 -2.85 1.32
CA LEU A 143 14.47 -2.69 1.14
C LEU A 143 14.79 -1.50 0.24
N VAL A 144 14.13 -1.39 -0.93
CA VAL A 144 14.30 -0.23 -1.83
C VAL A 144 13.99 1.07 -1.11
N GLY A 145 12.93 1.11 -0.30
CA GLY A 145 12.56 2.30 0.48
C GLY A 145 13.63 2.73 1.49
N PHE A 146 14.32 1.79 2.13
CA PHE A 146 15.40 2.13 3.07
C PHE A 146 16.68 2.65 2.40
N PHE A 147 16.91 2.34 1.13
CA PHE A 147 18.07 2.80 0.38
C PHE A 147 17.83 4.10 -0.42
N LEU A 148 16.62 4.65 -0.36
CA LEU A 148 16.25 5.89 -1.03
C LEU A 148 16.39 7.08 -0.08
#